data_e461ecd4207635deaa002cf83fff8162
#
_entry.id   e461ecd4207635deaa002cf83fff8162
#
_cell.length_a   1.000
_cell.length_b   1.000
_cell.length_c   1.000
_cell.angle_alpha   90.00
_cell.angle_beta   90.00
_cell.angle_gamma   90.00
#
_symmetry.space_group_name_H-M   'P 1'
#
loop_
_entity.id
_entity.type
_entity.pdbx_description
1 polymer ?
#
loop_
_entity_poly.entity_id
_entity_poly.type
_entity_poly.pdbx_seq_one_letter_code
_entity_poly.pdbx_strand_id
1 'polypeptide(L)'
;VINPFRNTIVIDPWTPPDADVYEINAGAFELCREALDKVRAEGRSTAVFLYGEVGSGKTHLLARFCSYIKEHAQLFIFLAIRLDTNPNRLWRHIRNGFVASLLRTVKGSRSQLEFVFMRRLYLHSMKKHLTLTQLRRDIDELSVEAELSWNTSKVIENLVRKRHRKDSIGWLKGKSLPFAVLEKIGLAPEQFEPGDPEGQARSVIKELCRLAGPSIPVVICLDQVEALQRYPQDTDGLFILGRAVRALQEETNNVLLTVCLQPFLNDPLKEAITEADHTARGINEIALTPLTFDQSMKLVRARLESCVE
;
A
#
# COMPACT_ATOMS: atom_id res chain seq x y z
N VAL A 1 15.45 -17.96 29.77
CA VAL A 1 16.34 -17.31 28.79
C VAL A 1 15.59 -17.27 27.47
N ILE A 2 15.33 -16.06 26.98
CA ILE A 2 14.66 -15.85 25.68
C ILE A 2 15.70 -16.09 24.59
N ASN A 3 15.38 -16.92 23.59
CA ASN A 3 16.29 -17.14 22.46
C ASN A 3 16.31 -15.88 21.58
N PRO A 4 17.42 -15.15 21.47
CA PRO A 4 17.56 -13.92 20.67
C PRO A 4 17.38 -14.13 19.15
N PHE A 5 17.44 -15.37 18.71
CA PHE A 5 17.32 -15.76 17.30
C PHE A 5 15.98 -16.43 16.99
N ARG A 6 14.97 -16.32 17.88
CA ARG A 6 13.67 -16.94 17.68
C ARG A 6 12.94 -16.35 16.48
N ASN A 7 13.04 -15.03 16.27
CA ASN A 7 12.40 -14.29 15.18
C ASN A 7 13.45 -13.70 14.24
N THR A 8 14.07 -14.54 13.42
CA THR A 8 15.12 -14.07 12.50
C THR A 8 14.60 -13.41 11.23
N ILE A 9 13.31 -13.57 10.94
CA ILE A 9 12.69 -13.09 9.70
C ILE A 9 11.56 -12.12 10.04
N VAL A 10 11.60 -10.93 9.47
CA VAL A 10 10.45 -9.99 9.49
C VAL A 10 9.41 -10.52 8.51
N ILE A 11 8.27 -10.96 9.03
CA ILE A 11 7.18 -11.53 8.21
C ILE A 11 6.17 -10.44 7.82
N ASP A 12 5.92 -9.49 8.72
CA ASP A 12 4.95 -8.41 8.53
C ASP A 12 5.65 -7.06 8.75
N PRO A 13 5.74 -6.19 7.72
CA PRO A 13 6.33 -4.86 7.85
C PRO A 13 5.68 -3.96 8.91
N TRP A 14 4.48 -4.30 9.36
CA TRP A 14 3.78 -3.57 10.42
C TRP A 14 4.30 -3.89 11.84
N THR A 15 5.03 -4.98 11.98
CA THR A 15 5.67 -5.38 13.23
C THR A 15 7.09 -4.82 13.25
N PRO A 16 7.44 -3.97 14.24
CA PRO A 16 8.82 -3.50 14.36
C PRO A 16 9.76 -4.70 14.46
N PRO A 17 10.94 -4.65 13.84
CA PRO A 17 11.93 -5.70 13.98
C PRO A 17 12.46 -5.72 15.44
N ASP A 18 12.75 -6.92 15.97
CA ASP A 18 13.29 -7.10 17.33
C ASP A 18 14.66 -6.41 17.50
N ALA A 19 15.42 -6.29 16.43
CA ALA A 19 16.67 -5.53 16.39
C ALA A 19 16.78 -4.80 15.05
N ASP A 20 17.18 -3.54 15.08
CA ASP A 20 17.46 -2.73 13.90
C ASP A 20 18.84 -2.09 14.01
N VAL A 21 19.67 -2.30 13.00
CA VAL A 21 20.98 -1.68 12.86
C VAL A 21 20.89 -0.68 11.70
N TYR A 22 20.88 0.60 12.03
CA TYR A 22 20.63 1.68 11.06
C TYR A 22 21.55 1.63 9.84
N GLU A 23 22.84 1.30 10.02
CA GLU A 23 23.80 1.27 8.92
C GLU A 23 23.51 0.19 7.88
N ILE A 24 22.73 -0.85 8.24
CA ILE A 24 22.31 -1.89 7.29
C ILE A 24 21.26 -1.29 6.36
N ASN A 25 21.56 -1.32 5.06
CA ASN A 25 20.69 -0.78 4.00
C ASN A 25 20.31 0.71 4.21
N ALA A 26 21.13 1.51 4.93
CA ALA A 26 20.86 2.92 5.17
C ALA A 26 20.71 3.71 3.86
N GLY A 27 21.60 3.50 2.89
CA GLY A 27 21.51 4.16 1.58
C GLY A 27 20.22 3.83 0.83
N ALA A 28 19.78 2.56 0.88
CA ALA A 28 18.52 2.14 0.27
C ALA A 28 17.31 2.79 0.96
N PHE A 29 17.36 2.93 2.28
CA PHE A 29 16.31 3.62 3.05
C PHE A 29 16.23 5.10 2.66
N GLU A 30 17.36 5.79 2.56
CA GLU A 30 17.40 7.21 2.18
C GLU A 30 16.86 7.43 0.76
N LEU A 31 17.21 6.58 -0.20
CA LEU A 31 16.67 6.66 -1.56
C LEU A 31 15.14 6.44 -1.60
N CYS A 32 14.60 5.54 -0.78
CA CYS A 32 13.15 5.39 -0.63
C CYS A 32 12.50 6.65 -0.04
N ARG A 33 13.17 7.27 0.94
CA ARG A 33 12.69 8.50 1.55
C ARG A 33 12.71 9.67 0.56
N GLU A 34 13.80 9.83 -0.18
CA GLU A 34 13.92 10.84 -1.24
C GLU A 34 12.86 10.67 -2.32
N ALA A 35 12.58 9.42 -2.73
CA ALA A 35 11.52 9.13 -3.69
C ALA A 35 10.14 9.53 -3.13
N LEU A 36 9.89 9.30 -1.84
CA LEU A 36 8.66 9.72 -1.18
C LEU A 36 8.53 11.25 -1.09
N ASP A 37 9.61 11.93 -0.73
CA ASP A 37 9.65 13.40 -0.66
C ASP A 37 9.42 14.02 -2.05
N LYS A 38 9.96 13.41 -3.10
CA LYS A 38 9.73 13.81 -4.49
C LYS A 38 8.27 13.63 -4.89
N VAL A 39 7.66 12.46 -4.59
CA VAL A 39 6.24 12.22 -4.85
C VAL A 39 5.39 13.28 -4.16
N ARG A 40 5.71 13.60 -2.90
CA ARG A 40 5.00 14.62 -2.13
C ARG A 40 5.14 16.03 -2.72
N ALA A 41 6.34 16.37 -3.20
CA ALA A 41 6.62 17.70 -3.76
C ALA A 41 5.98 17.89 -5.15
N GLU A 42 6.02 16.87 -5.98
CA GLU A 42 5.59 16.93 -7.38
C GLU A 42 4.14 16.47 -7.58
N GLY A 43 3.55 15.75 -6.61
CA GLY A 43 2.22 15.17 -6.73
C GLY A 43 2.11 14.06 -7.77
N ARG A 44 3.24 13.57 -8.31
CA ARG A 44 3.28 12.54 -9.35
C ARG A 44 3.60 11.18 -8.74
N SER A 45 2.87 10.15 -9.20
CA SER A 45 3.18 8.79 -8.81
C SER A 45 4.48 8.30 -9.44
N THR A 46 5.27 7.55 -8.66
CA THR A 46 6.52 6.94 -9.12
C THR A 46 6.68 5.52 -8.58
N ALA A 47 7.53 4.72 -9.22
CA ALA A 47 7.87 3.38 -8.75
C ALA A 47 9.35 3.29 -8.36
N VAL A 48 9.61 2.50 -7.34
CA VAL A 48 10.94 2.11 -6.86
C VAL A 48 11.02 0.59 -6.84
N PHE A 49 12.02 0.02 -7.50
CA PHE A 49 12.31 -1.40 -7.47
C PHE A 49 13.40 -1.67 -6.45
N LEU A 50 13.03 -2.37 -5.37
CA LEU A 50 13.95 -2.86 -4.35
C LEU A 50 14.34 -4.31 -4.69
N TYR A 51 15.55 -4.52 -5.16
CA TYR A 51 15.99 -5.86 -5.48
C TYR A 51 17.18 -6.31 -4.63
N GLY A 52 17.19 -7.59 -4.32
CA GLY A 52 18.21 -8.22 -3.50
C GLY A 52 17.89 -9.69 -3.28
N GLU A 53 18.92 -10.46 -2.96
CA GLU A 53 18.80 -11.88 -2.68
C GLU A 53 17.83 -12.19 -1.53
N VAL A 54 17.44 -13.44 -1.41
CA VAL A 54 16.69 -13.92 -0.25
C VAL A 54 17.52 -13.65 1.01
N GLY A 55 16.89 -13.04 2.01
CA GLY A 55 17.59 -12.65 3.26
C GLY A 55 18.34 -11.32 3.22
N SER A 56 18.37 -10.60 2.10
CA SER A 56 19.04 -9.28 1.99
C SER A 56 18.37 -8.17 2.84
N GLY A 57 17.22 -8.44 3.46
CA GLY A 57 16.55 -7.49 4.32
C GLY A 57 15.49 -6.63 3.65
N LYS A 58 14.95 -7.01 2.47
CA LYS A 58 13.86 -6.27 1.79
C LYS A 58 12.68 -5.99 2.72
N THR A 59 12.10 -7.01 3.31
CA THR A 59 10.96 -6.87 4.23
C THR A 59 11.33 -6.11 5.51
N HIS A 60 12.59 -6.25 6.00
CA HIS A 60 13.10 -5.46 7.11
C HIS A 60 13.17 -3.95 6.76
N LEU A 61 13.65 -3.62 5.55
CA LEU A 61 13.66 -2.25 5.06
C LEU A 61 12.23 -1.68 4.98
N LEU A 62 11.27 -2.47 4.51
CA LEU A 62 9.85 -2.06 4.52
C LEU A 62 9.33 -1.83 5.94
N ALA A 63 9.74 -2.64 6.93
CA ALA A 63 9.36 -2.45 8.34
C ALA A 63 9.95 -1.15 8.91
N ARG A 64 11.22 -0.85 8.61
CA ARG A 64 11.86 0.43 8.95
C ARG A 64 11.11 1.60 8.31
N PHE A 65 10.75 1.48 7.04
CA PHE A 65 9.98 2.49 6.33
C PHE A 65 8.57 2.67 6.91
N CYS A 66 7.93 1.58 7.33
CA CYS A 66 6.66 1.62 8.05
C CYS A 66 6.79 2.36 9.40
N SER A 67 7.86 2.12 10.15
CA SER A 67 8.13 2.81 11.42
C SER A 67 8.33 4.31 11.20
N TYR A 68 9.12 4.69 10.20
CA TYR A 68 9.29 6.09 9.79
C TYR A 68 7.95 6.75 9.47
N ILE A 69 7.09 6.08 8.70
CA ILE A 69 5.76 6.59 8.34
C ILE A 69 4.84 6.71 9.56
N LYS A 70 4.91 5.77 10.51
CA LYS A 70 4.14 5.84 11.77
C LYS A 70 4.52 7.05 12.62
N GLU A 71 5.79 7.39 12.68
CA GLU A 71 6.28 8.59 13.37
C GLU A 71 5.77 9.86 12.70
N HIS A 72 5.64 9.83 11.38
CA HIS A 72 5.17 10.92 10.52
C HIS A 72 3.73 10.70 10.01
N ALA A 73 2.88 9.98 10.77
CA ALA A 73 1.54 9.53 10.37
C ALA A 73 0.57 10.64 9.88
N GLN A 74 0.87 11.90 10.18
CA GLN A 74 0.10 13.04 9.66
C GLN A 74 0.38 13.34 8.18
N LEU A 75 1.37 12.68 7.57
CA LEU A 75 1.90 13.02 6.26
C LEU A 75 1.72 11.93 5.20
N PHE A 76 1.57 10.65 5.59
CA PHE A 76 1.61 9.52 4.66
C PHE A 76 0.62 8.40 5.02
N ILE A 77 0.28 7.58 4.01
CA ILE A 77 -0.41 6.29 4.17
C ILE A 77 0.56 5.19 3.76
N PHE A 78 0.70 4.15 4.58
CA PHE A 78 1.55 3.01 4.28
C PHE A 78 0.74 1.74 4.07
N LEU A 79 0.98 1.06 2.97
CA LEU A 79 0.30 -0.17 2.58
C LEU A 79 1.35 -1.23 2.25
N ALA A 80 1.34 -2.35 2.97
CA ALA A 80 2.19 -3.49 2.68
C ALA A 80 1.33 -4.66 2.20
N ILE A 81 1.63 -5.18 1.02
CA ILE A 81 0.85 -6.21 0.33
C ILE A 81 1.81 -7.30 -0.14
N ARG A 82 1.63 -8.52 0.37
CA ARG A 82 2.35 -9.71 -0.12
C ARG A 82 1.61 -10.25 -1.33
N LEU A 83 2.34 -10.51 -2.41
CA LEU A 83 1.75 -10.98 -3.67
C LEU A 83 1.61 -12.51 -3.74
N ASP A 84 1.20 -13.14 -2.65
CA ASP A 84 0.89 -14.57 -2.60
C ASP A 84 -0.50 -14.83 -3.22
N THR A 85 -0.58 -14.76 -4.54
CA THR A 85 -1.85 -14.87 -5.27
C THR A 85 -1.68 -15.39 -6.70
N ASN A 86 -2.77 -15.85 -7.30
CA ASN A 86 -2.84 -16.11 -8.74
C ASN A 86 -2.78 -14.78 -9.51
N PRO A 87 -1.91 -14.62 -10.54
CA PRO A 87 -1.80 -13.41 -11.34
C PRO A 87 -3.13 -12.89 -11.88
N ASN A 88 -4.03 -13.79 -12.32
CA ASN A 88 -5.36 -13.43 -12.83
C ASN A 88 -6.32 -12.86 -11.76
N ARG A 89 -5.88 -12.78 -10.50
CA ARG A 89 -6.61 -12.19 -9.38
C ARG A 89 -5.84 -11.06 -8.72
N LEU A 90 -4.89 -10.48 -9.42
CA LEU A 90 -3.93 -9.53 -8.87
C LEU A 90 -4.62 -8.28 -8.32
N TRP A 91 -5.51 -7.66 -9.07
CA TRP A 91 -6.19 -6.45 -8.62
C TRP A 91 -7.10 -6.68 -7.41
N ARG A 92 -7.83 -7.79 -7.38
CA ARG A 92 -8.64 -8.16 -6.20
C ARG A 92 -7.77 -8.42 -4.98
N HIS A 93 -6.61 -9.04 -5.17
CA HIS A 93 -5.66 -9.28 -4.10
C HIS A 93 -5.08 -7.96 -3.58
N ILE A 94 -4.63 -7.07 -4.47
CA ILE A 94 -4.15 -5.73 -4.10
C ILE A 94 -5.25 -4.94 -3.39
N ARG A 95 -6.48 -4.93 -3.89
CA ARG A 95 -7.63 -4.25 -3.23
C ARG A 95 -7.85 -4.75 -1.80
N ASN A 96 -7.85 -6.05 -1.59
CA ASN A 96 -8.02 -6.62 -0.25
C ASN A 96 -6.87 -6.21 0.69
N GLY A 97 -5.62 -6.34 0.25
CA GLY A 97 -4.43 -5.93 1.01
C GLY A 97 -4.39 -4.43 1.27
N PHE A 98 -4.77 -3.62 0.29
CA PHE A 98 -4.90 -2.17 0.40
C PHE A 98 -5.86 -1.79 1.53
N VAL A 99 -7.08 -2.30 1.48
CA VAL A 99 -8.09 -2.00 2.51
C VAL A 99 -7.69 -2.58 3.87
N ALA A 100 -7.08 -3.78 3.90
CA ALA A 100 -6.57 -4.36 5.15
C ALA A 100 -5.52 -3.46 5.80
N SER A 101 -4.59 -2.92 5.02
CA SER A 101 -3.56 -1.98 5.50
C SER A 101 -4.17 -0.63 5.93
N LEU A 102 -5.15 -0.09 5.19
CA LEU A 102 -5.86 1.14 5.61
C LEU A 102 -6.58 1.01 6.95
N LEU A 103 -6.98 -0.19 7.33
CA LEU A 103 -7.63 -0.47 8.60
C LEU A 103 -6.64 -0.65 9.76
N ARG A 104 -5.32 -0.73 9.49
CA ARG A 104 -4.28 -0.79 10.54
C ARG A 104 -4.23 0.50 11.33
N THR A 105 -4.02 0.37 12.63
CA THR A 105 -3.89 1.49 13.55
C THR A 105 -2.49 2.09 13.45
N VAL A 106 -2.38 3.39 13.32
CA VAL A 106 -1.10 4.11 13.17
C VAL A 106 -0.76 4.89 14.44
N LYS A 107 -1.72 5.64 14.98
CA LYS A 107 -1.53 6.46 16.18
C LYS A 107 -2.77 6.41 17.09
N GLY A 108 -2.58 6.03 18.33
CA GLY A 108 -3.70 5.84 19.26
C GLY A 108 -4.62 4.69 18.80
N SER A 109 -5.94 4.89 18.82
CA SER A 109 -6.94 3.88 18.42
C SER A 109 -7.48 4.06 17.00
N ARG A 110 -6.90 4.97 16.20
CA ARG A 110 -7.43 5.32 14.87
C ARG A 110 -6.72 4.57 13.76
N SER A 111 -7.50 4.06 12.81
CA SER A 111 -6.97 3.48 11.58
C SER A 111 -6.48 4.56 10.60
N GLN A 112 -5.63 4.19 9.64
CA GLN A 112 -5.20 5.08 8.56
C GLN A 112 -6.41 5.64 7.80
N LEU A 113 -7.42 4.82 7.53
CA LEU A 113 -8.64 5.24 6.84
C LEU A 113 -9.40 6.32 7.61
N GLU A 114 -9.56 6.15 8.94
CA GLU A 114 -10.20 7.17 9.79
C GLU A 114 -9.38 8.46 9.82
N PHE A 115 -8.06 8.35 9.80
CA PHE A 115 -7.17 9.50 9.72
C PHE A 115 -7.34 10.28 8.41
N VAL A 116 -7.40 9.59 7.26
CA VAL A 116 -7.67 10.21 5.95
C VAL A 116 -9.00 10.96 5.97
N PHE A 117 -10.06 10.31 6.42
CA PHE A 117 -11.39 10.94 6.50
C PHE A 117 -11.38 12.18 7.37
N MET A 118 -10.81 12.09 8.57
CA MET A 118 -10.75 13.24 9.47
C MET A 118 -9.96 14.40 8.85
N ARG A 119 -8.82 14.11 8.21
CA ARG A 119 -8.02 15.17 7.61
C ARG A 119 -8.72 15.79 6.41
N ARG A 120 -9.30 14.99 5.53
CA ARG A 120 -9.99 15.49 4.33
C ARG A 120 -11.25 16.26 4.68
N LEU A 121 -12.11 15.75 5.55
CA LEU A 121 -13.32 16.42 5.98
C LEU A 121 -13.01 17.65 6.87
N TYR A 122 -11.95 17.61 7.69
CA TYR A 122 -11.52 18.77 8.46
C TYR A 122 -11.03 19.91 7.57
N LEU A 123 -10.31 19.59 6.49
CA LEU A 123 -9.87 20.60 5.53
C LEU A 123 -11.03 21.27 4.80
N HIS A 124 -12.12 20.54 4.55
CA HIS A 124 -13.33 21.11 3.94
C HIS A 124 -14.16 21.95 4.92
N SER A 125 -14.24 21.59 6.17
CA SER A 125 -15.22 22.18 7.08
C SER A 125 -14.63 23.04 8.16
N MET A 126 -13.44 23.43 8.27
CA MET A 126 -12.84 24.37 9.26
C MET A 126 -13.69 24.67 10.55
N LYS A 127 -14.79 23.95 10.80
CA LYS A 127 -15.79 24.18 11.85
C LYS A 127 -15.84 23.03 12.84
N LYS A 128 -15.84 23.39 14.12
CA LYS A 128 -15.79 22.46 15.27
C LYS A 128 -17.06 21.61 15.50
N HIS A 129 -18.19 21.95 14.88
CA HIS A 129 -19.47 21.27 15.08
C HIS A 129 -20.16 21.06 13.73
N LEU A 130 -19.95 19.89 13.13
CA LEU A 130 -20.66 19.50 11.91
C LEU A 130 -22.06 18.98 12.28
N THR A 131 -23.09 19.62 11.74
CA THR A 131 -24.43 19.01 11.68
C THR A 131 -24.38 17.81 10.71
N LEU A 132 -25.32 16.87 10.84
CA LEU A 132 -25.41 15.74 9.91
C LEU A 132 -25.58 16.18 8.45
N THR A 133 -26.27 17.30 8.23
CA THR A 133 -26.46 17.91 6.90
C THR A 133 -25.15 18.45 6.35
N GLN A 134 -24.37 19.16 7.15
CA GLN A 134 -23.04 19.64 6.74
C GLN A 134 -22.09 18.49 6.44
N LEU A 135 -22.06 17.46 7.30
CA LEU A 135 -21.22 16.28 7.08
C LEU A 135 -21.56 15.59 5.75
N ARG A 136 -22.85 15.48 5.42
CA ARG A 136 -23.27 14.89 4.14
C ARG A 136 -22.80 15.73 2.97
N ARG A 137 -22.97 17.05 3.04
CA ARG A 137 -22.51 17.98 2.00
C ARG A 137 -20.99 17.89 1.81
N ASP A 138 -20.22 17.87 2.92
CA ASP A 138 -18.76 17.76 2.86
C ASP A 138 -18.31 16.42 2.25
N ILE A 139 -19.05 15.32 2.49
CA ILE A 139 -18.79 14.02 1.85
C ILE A 139 -19.14 14.07 0.36
N ASP A 140 -20.23 14.72 -0.03
CA ASP A 140 -20.62 14.87 -1.43
C ASP A 140 -19.57 15.71 -2.18
N GLU A 141 -19.11 16.82 -1.62
CA GLU A 141 -18.04 17.66 -2.17
C GLU A 141 -16.71 16.88 -2.30
N LEU A 142 -16.32 16.14 -1.28
CA LEU A 142 -15.14 15.27 -1.31
C LEU A 142 -15.26 14.17 -2.37
N SER A 143 -16.47 13.63 -2.54
CA SER A 143 -16.72 12.58 -3.53
C SER A 143 -16.58 13.09 -4.97
N VAL A 144 -17.01 14.33 -5.22
CA VAL A 144 -16.81 15.00 -6.51
C VAL A 144 -15.33 15.30 -6.74
N GLU A 145 -14.65 15.90 -5.75
CA GLU A 145 -13.21 16.23 -5.85
C GLU A 145 -12.34 14.99 -6.10
N ALA A 146 -12.63 13.88 -5.40
CA ALA A 146 -11.87 12.64 -5.53
C ALA A 146 -12.38 11.73 -6.66
N GLU A 147 -13.36 12.18 -7.45
CA GLU A 147 -14.00 11.42 -8.54
C GLU A 147 -14.42 10.02 -8.09
N LEU A 148 -15.12 9.93 -6.97
CA LEU A 148 -15.57 8.65 -6.43
C LEU A 148 -16.83 8.17 -7.15
N SER A 149 -16.92 6.87 -7.39
CA SER A 149 -18.18 6.24 -7.79
C SER A 149 -19.24 6.37 -6.72
N TRP A 150 -20.51 6.28 -7.10
CA TRP A 150 -21.63 6.28 -6.14
C TRP A 150 -21.43 5.27 -5.02
N ASN A 151 -21.05 4.04 -5.37
CA ASN A 151 -20.88 2.96 -4.39
C ASN A 151 -19.74 3.26 -3.40
N THR A 152 -18.60 3.74 -3.89
CA THR A 152 -17.47 4.11 -3.02
C THR A 152 -17.85 5.29 -2.12
N SER A 153 -18.47 6.33 -2.67
CA SER A 153 -18.95 7.48 -1.89
C SER A 153 -19.92 7.06 -0.78
N LYS A 154 -20.87 6.17 -1.12
CA LYS A 154 -21.84 5.67 -0.16
C LYS A 154 -21.23 4.82 0.96
N VAL A 155 -20.25 3.99 0.61
CA VAL A 155 -19.49 3.22 1.58
C VAL A 155 -18.69 4.14 2.52
N ILE A 156 -18.09 5.19 1.98
CA ILE A 156 -17.38 6.20 2.77
C ILE A 156 -18.35 6.91 3.73
N GLU A 157 -19.52 7.34 3.24
CA GLU A 157 -20.56 7.92 4.09
C GLU A 157 -20.91 6.98 5.26
N ASN A 158 -21.15 5.70 4.98
CA ASN A 158 -21.45 4.71 6.00
C ASN A 158 -20.34 4.56 7.04
N LEU A 159 -19.07 4.55 6.60
CA LEU A 159 -17.91 4.43 7.48
C LEU A 159 -17.71 5.68 8.36
N VAL A 160 -17.83 6.87 7.80
CA VAL A 160 -17.73 8.14 8.54
C VAL A 160 -18.85 8.26 9.57
N ARG A 161 -20.07 7.86 9.20
CA ARG A 161 -21.23 7.85 10.10
C ARG A 161 -21.25 6.66 11.06
N LYS A 162 -20.27 5.79 11.00
CA LYS A 162 -20.17 4.53 11.80
C LYS A 162 -21.40 3.60 11.63
N ARG A 163 -22.03 3.63 10.45
CA ARG A 163 -23.16 2.76 10.09
C ARG A 163 -22.69 1.62 9.22
N HIS A 164 -23.31 0.44 9.36
CA HIS A 164 -23.04 -0.72 8.51
C HIS A 164 -21.55 -1.02 8.29
N ARG A 165 -20.68 -0.74 9.29
CA ARG A 165 -19.23 -0.79 9.19
C ARG A 165 -18.72 -2.13 8.63
N LYS A 166 -19.25 -3.25 9.12
CA LYS A 166 -18.84 -4.60 8.72
C LYS A 166 -19.08 -4.85 7.22
N ASP A 167 -20.27 -4.52 6.75
CA ASP A 167 -20.69 -4.76 5.37
C ASP A 167 -19.98 -3.79 4.40
N SER A 168 -19.85 -2.52 4.80
CA SER A 168 -19.09 -1.50 4.06
C SER A 168 -17.62 -1.87 3.89
N ILE A 169 -16.95 -2.33 4.94
CA ILE A 169 -15.58 -2.85 4.86
C ILE A 169 -15.52 -4.12 4.01
N GLY A 170 -16.52 -5.01 4.13
CA GLY A 170 -16.63 -6.20 3.31
C GLY A 170 -16.65 -5.86 1.82
N TRP A 171 -17.47 -4.90 1.43
CA TRP A 171 -17.55 -4.43 0.06
C TRP A 171 -16.24 -3.79 -0.40
N LEU A 172 -15.64 -2.89 0.41
CA LEU A 172 -14.32 -2.30 0.08
C LEU A 172 -13.26 -3.35 -0.17
N LYS A 173 -13.26 -4.45 0.60
CA LYS A 173 -12.33 -5.58 0.43
C LYS A 173 -12.65 -6.46 -0.80
N GLY A 174 -13.71 -6.18 -1.54
CA GLY A 174 -14.13 -6.97 -2.69
C GLY A 174 -14.88 -8.25 -2.34
N LYS A 175 -15.50 -8.33 -1.14
CA LYS A 175 -16.37 -9.46 -0.79
C LYS A 175 -17.67 -9.38 -1.58
N SER A 176 -18.09 -10.50 -2.15
CA SER A 176 -19.45 -10.62 -2.70
C SER A 176 -20.45 -10.53 -1.56
N LEU A 177 -21.39 -9.60 -1.63
CA LEU A 177 -22.45 -9.40 -0.66
C LEU A 177 -23.80 -9.74 -1.28
N PRO A 178 -24.73 -10.36 -0.52
CA PRO A 178 -26.09 -10.58 -0.98
C PRO A 178 -26.79 -9.28 -1.35
N PHE A 179 -27.69 -9.31 -2.34
CA PHE A 179 -28.43 -8.14 -2.81
C PHE A 179 -29.13 -7.37 -1.67
N ALA A 180 -29.80 -8.07 -0.76
CA ALA A 180 -30.44 -7.45 0.40
C ALA A 180 -29.47 -6.69 1.31
N VAL A 181 -28.20 -7.12 1.38
CA VAL A 181 -27.15 -6.40 2.13
C VAL A 181 -26.70 -5.17 1.37
N LEU A 182 -26.53 -5.27 0.04
CA LEU A 182 -26.18 -4.13 -0.82
C LEU A 182 -27.25 -3.03 -0.71
N GLU A 183 -28.51 -3.40 -0.84
CA GLU A 183 -29.65 -2.49 -0.69
C GLU A 183 -29.67 -1.82 0.71
N LYS A 184 -29.48 -2.62 1.77
CA LYS A 184 -29.44 -2.13 3.16
C LYS A 184 -28.36 -1.08 3.38
N ILE A 185 -27.18 -1.24 2.76
CA ILE A 185 -26.08 -0.27 2.88
C ILE A 185 -26.15 0.83 1.81
N GLY A 186 -27.20 0.84 0.97
CA GLY A 186 -27.50 1.88 -0.01
C GLY A 186 -26.62 1.84 -1.25
N LEU A 187 -26.12 0.67 -1.64
CA LEU A 187 -25.33 0.53 -2.86
C LEU A 187 -26.24 0.26 -4.07
N ALA A 188 -25.91 0.88 -5.16
CA ALA A 188 -26.53 0.59 -6.45
C ALA A 188 -25.97 -0.73 -7.02
N PRO A 189 -26.74 -1.45 -7.85
CA PRO A 189 -26.21 -2.52 -8.67
C PRO A 189 -24.98 -2.02 -9.42
N GLU A 190 -23.93 -2.83 -9.46
CA GLU A 190 -22.68 -2.40 -10.05
C GLU A 190 -22.84 -2.21 -11.56
N GLN A 191 -22.34 -1.08 -12.07
CA GLN A 191 -22.36 -0.72 -13.49
C GLN A 191 -21.24 -1.41 -14.30
N PHE A 192 -20.45 -2.28 -13.64
CA PHE A 192 -19.43 -3.06 -14.32
C PHE A 192 -20.08 -4.19 -15.10
N GLU A 193 -19.49 -4.51 -16.24
CA GLU A 193 -19.91 -5.71 -16.98
C GLU A 193 -19.98 -6.89 -16.00
N PRO A 194 -21.08 -7.64 -16.01
CA PRO A 194 -21.18 -8.84 -15.21
C PRO A 194 -20.01 -9.75 -15.58
N GLY A 195 -19.00 -9.85 -14.70
CA GLY A 195 -17.82 -10.69 -14.92
C GLY A 195 -16.47 -9.99 -14.95
N ASP A 196 -16.35 -8.66 -14.73
CA ASP A 196 -15.05 -7.99 -14.58
C ASP A 196 -14.74 -7.56 -13.13
N PRO A 197 -14.48 -8.51 -12.22
CA PRO A 197 -14.11 -8.21 -10.84
C PRO A 197 -12.70 -7.61 -10.71
N GLU A 198 -11.82 -7.78 -11.70
CA GLU A 198 -10.48 -7.19 -11.71
C GLU A 198 -10.56 -5.70 -12.06
N GLY A 199 -11.34 -5.31 -13.08
CA GLY A 199 -11.57 -3.89 -13.40
C GLY A 199 -12.25 -3.13 -12.27
N GLN A 200 -13.24 -3.75 -11.62
CA GLN A 200 -13.85 -3.18 -10.41
C GLN A 200 -12.82 -2.97 -9.29
N ALA A 201 -11.97 -3.97 -9.03
CA ALA A 201 -10.94 -3.86 -8.01
C ALA A 201 -9.95 -2.73 -8.32
N ARG A 202 -9.51 -2.60 -9.57
CA ARG A 202 -8.66 -1.52 -10.07
C ARG A 202 -9.31 -0.14 -9.85
N SER A 203 -10.59 0.01 -10.21
CA SER A 203 -11.32 1.27 -10.02
C SER A 203 -11.37 1.69 -8.55
N VAL A 204 -11.74 0.79 -7.65
CA VAL A 204 -11.80 1.10 -6.20
C VAL A 204 -10.43 1.48 -5.64
N ILE A 205 -9.34 0.84 -6.07
CA ILE A 205 -7.98 1.21 -5.64
C ILE A 205 -7.66 2.65 -6.07
N LYS A 206 -7.95 3.01 -7.32
CA LYS A 206 -7.76 4.38 -7.84
C LYS A 206 -8.55 5.41 -7.03
N GLU A 207 -9.81 5.12 -6.76
CA GLU A 207 -10.68 5.97 -5.97
C GLU A 207 -10.13 6.17 -4.53
N LEU A 208 -9.64 5.11 -3.89
CA LEU A 208 -9.02 5.19 -2.57
C LEU A 208 -7.71 6.00 -2.57
N CYS A 209 -6.90 5.92 -3.64
CA CYS A 209 -5.73 6.78 -3.81
C CYS A 209 -6.13 8.26 -3.95
N ARG A 210 -7.14 8.58 -4.77
CA ARG A 210 -7.65 9.95 -4.93
C ARG A 210 -8.27 10.48 -3.65
N LEU A 211 -8.92 9.63 -2.87
CA LEU A 211 -9.47 10.00 -1.56
C LEU A 211 -8.39 10.53 -0.61
N ALA A 212 -7.17 10.00 -0.66
CA ALA A 212 -6.05 10.53 0.11
C ALA A 212 -5.72 12.00 -0.28
N GLY A 213 -5.95 12.34 -1.55
CA GLY A 213 -5.74 13.68 -2.10
C GLY A 213 -4.26 14.04 -2.27
N PRO A 214 -3.97 15.24 -2.75
CA PRO A 214 -2.60 15.64 -3.10
C PRO A 214 -1.69 15.84 -1.88
N SER A 215 -2.25 16.03 -0.70
CA SER A 215 -1.49 16.34 0.51
C SER A 215 -1.09 15.13 1.36
N ILE A 216 -1.56 13.93 1.01
CA ILE A 216 -1.28 12.70 1.76
C ILE A 216 -0.75 11.65 0.78
N PRO A 217 0.57 11.55 0.59
CA PRO A 217 1.15 10.50 -0.25
C PRO A 217 0.75 9.10 0.21
N VAL A 218 0.51 8.21 -0.75
CA VAL A 218 0.19 6.81 -0.50
C VAL A 218 1.39 5.95 -0.89
N VAL A 219 1.96 5.25 0.07
CA VAL A 219 3.05 4.30 -0.14
C VAL A 219 2.47 2.91 -0.27
N ILE A 220 2.63 2.29 -1.44
CA ILE A 220 2.19 0.92 -1.72
C ILE A 220 3.42 0.04 -1.88
N CYS A 221 3.63 -0.88 -0.94
CA CYS A 221 4.72 -1.85 -0.99
C CYS A 221 4.17 -3.21 -1.46
N LEU A 222 4.67 -3.69 -2.59
CA LEU A 222 4.40 -5.03 -3.12
C LEU A 222 5.60 -5.92 -2.82
N ASP A 223 5.40 -6.93 -1.98
CA ASP A 223 6.45 -7.86 -1.55
C ASP A 223 6.17 -9.27 -2.06
N GLN A 224 7.22 -10.07 -2.19
CA GLN A 224 7.17 -11.45 -2.67
C GLN A 224 6.63 -11.60 -4.11
N VAL A 225 7.14 -10.78 -5.02
CA VAL A 225 6.78 -10.79 -6.46
C VAL A 225 7.02 -12.17 -7.10
N GLU A 226 8.01 -12.90 -6.64
CA GLU A 226 8.33 -14.27 -7.08
C GLU A 226 7.17 -15.26 -6.93
N ALA A 227 6.25 -15.01 -6.00
CA ALA A 227 5.08 -15.86 -5.82
C ALA A 227 4.05 -15.76 -6.97
N LEU A 228 4.19 -14.80 -7.87
CA LEU A 228 3.37 -14.69 -9.07
C LEU A 228 3.82 -15.65 -10.17
N GLN A 229 5.04 -16.19 -10.10
CA GLN A 229 5.54 -17.19 -11.04
C GLN A 229 5.08 -18.58 -10.62
N ARG A 230 4.52 -19.35 -11.53
CA ARG A 230 4.16 -20.77 -11.32
C ARG A 230 5.38 -21.69 -11.43
N TYR A 231 6.36 -21.26 -12.23
CA TYR A 231 7.68 -21.90 -12.41
C TYR A 231 8.70 -20.83 -12.81
N PRO A 232 10.00 -21.06 -12.67
CA PRO A 232 11.04 -20.02 -12.82
C PRO A 232 11.04 -19.25 -14.14
N GLN A 233 10.57 -19.84 -15.23
CA GLN A 233 10.50 -19.21 -16.57
C GLN A 233 9.11 -18.63 -16.87
N ASP A 234 8.17 -18.65 -15.92
CA ASP A 234 6.84 -18.09 -16.11
C ASP A 234 6.89 -16.55 -16.07
N THR A 235 6.77 -15.93 -17.22
CA THR A 235 6.75 -14.47 -17.36
C THR A 235 5.34 -13.89 -17.35
N ASP A 236 4.28 -14.68 -17.47
CA ASP A 236 2.89 -14.22 -17.54
C ASP A 236 2.52 -13.39 -16.30
N GLY A 237 2.87 -13.90 -15.11
CA GLY A 237 2.61 -13.21 -13.84
C GLY A 237 3.36 -11.89 -13.74
N LEU A 238 4.59 -11.83 -14.25
CA LEU A 238 5.40 -10.61 -14.27
C LEU A 238 4.84 -9.58 -15.25
N PHE A 239 4.36 -10.04 -16.42
CA PHE A 239 3.70 -9.16 -17.40
C PHE A 239 2.43 -8.52 -16.83
N ILE A 240 1.59 -9.31 -16.15
CA ILE A 240 0.38 -8.81 -15.47
C ILE A 240 0.76 -7.80 -14.38
N LEU A 241 1.80 -8.09 -13.58
CA LEU A 241 2.31 -7.16 -12.58
C LEU A 241 2.86 -5.88 -13.21
N GLY A 242 3.65 -5.99 -14.28
CA GLY A 242 4.19 -4.83 -15.01
C GLY A 242 3.09 -3.88 -15.46
N ARG A 243 2.01 -4.41 -16.05
CA ARG A 243 0.83 -3.63 -16.42
C ARG A 243 0.13 -3.00 -15.21
N ALA A 244 0.07 -3.70 -14.08
CA ALA A 244 -0.54 -3.17 -12.86
C ALA A 244 0.31 -2.05 -12.23
N VAL A 245 1.63 -2.20 -12.17
CA VAL A 245 2.58 -1.17 -11.73
C VAL A 245 2.41 0.09 -12.57
N ARG A 246 2.41 -0.07 -13.88
CA ARG A 246 2.21 1.03 -14.81
C ARG A 246 0.87 1.73 -14.63
N ALA A 247 -0.22 0.96 -14.57
CA ALA A 247 -1.55 1.52 -14.36
C ALA A 247 -1.63 2.34 -13.07
N LEU A 248 -0.99 1.87 -11.99
CA LEU A 248 -0.93 2.63 -10.73
C LEU A 248 -0.11 3.93 -10.89
N GLN A 249 0.99 3.92 -11.67
CA GLN A 249 1.77 5.13 -11.90
C GLN A 249 1.05 6.17 -12.76
N GLU A 250 0.30 5.73 -13.78
CA GLU A 250 -0.34 6.64 -14.74
C GLU A 250 -1.72 7.13 -14.29
N GLU A 251 -2.46 6.28 -13.60
CA GLU A 251 -3.88 6.52 -13.26
C GLU A 251 -4.07 7.03 -11.84
N THR A 252 -3.00 7.12 -11.06
CA THR A 252 -3.03 7.69 -9.72
C THR A 252 -2.05 8.85 -9.60
N ASN A 253 -2.33 9.73 -8.65
CA ASN A 253 -1.45 10.82 -8.27
C ASN A 253 -0.97 10.60 -6.84
N ASN A 254 0.24 11.09 -6.53
CA ASN A 254 0.76 11.10 -5.17
C ASN A 254 0.98 9.70 -4.57
N VAL A 255 1.35 8.71 -5.42
CA VAL A 255 1.62 7.34 -4.99
C VAL A 255 3.11 7.02 -5.16
N LEU A 256 3.73 6.52 -4.09
CA LEU A 256 5.01 5.82 -4.16
C LEU A 256 4.74 4.32 -4.19
N LEU A 257 5.04 3.68 -5.31
CA LEU A 257 4.95 2.24 -5.45
C LEU A 257 6.33 1.62 -5.24
N THR A 258 6.48 0.79 -4.21
CA THR A 258 7.72 0.05 -3.94
C THR A 258 7.50 -1.42 -4.27
N VAL A 259 8.29 -1.98 -5.17
CA VAL A 259 8.20 -3.38 -5.59
C VAL A 259 9.45 -4.12 -5.15
N CYS A 260 9.29 -5.10 -4.26
CA CYS A 260 10.36 -5.94 -3.75
C CYS A 260 10.52 -7.20 -4.59
N LEU A 261 11.68 -7.39 -5.19
CA LEU A 261 11.93 -8.53 -6.09
C LEU A 261 13.33 -9.13 -5.89
N GLN A 262 13.49 -10.34 -6.36
CA GLN A 262 14.80 -10.96 -6.44
C GLN A 262 15.53 -10.47 -7.69
N PRO A 263 16.89 -10.45 -7.71
CA PRO A 263 17.65 -9.86 -8.81
C PRO A 263 17.32 -10.42 -10.19
N PHE A 264 17.07 -11.73 -10.29
CA PHE A 264 16.75 -12.40 -11.55
C PHE A 264 15.40 -12.01 -12.16
N LEU A 265 14.51 -11.37 -11.38
CA LEU A 265 13.20 -10.87 -11.84
C LEU A 265 13.25 -9.44 -12.36
N ASN A 266 14.36 -8.73 -12.13
CA ASN A 266 14.46 -7.32 -12.45
C ASN A 266 14.31 -7.06 -13.95
N ASP A 267 15.13 -7.72 -14.77
CA ASP A 267 15.09 -7.53 -16.22
C ASP A 267 13.78 -8.00 -16.86
N PRO A 268 13.26 -9.21 -16.54
CA PRO A 268 11.96 -9.65 -17.04
C PRO A 268 10.81 -8.69 -16.68
N LEU A 269 10.80 -8.12 -15.48
CA LEU A 269 9.76 -7.17 -15.08
C LEU A 269 9.90 -5.83 -15.81
N LYS A 270 11.14 -5.34 -16.03
CA LYS A 270 11.40 -4.15 -16.83
C LYS A 270 10.94 -4.32 -18.27
N GLU A 271 11.27 -5.45 -18.88
CA GLU A 271 10.80 -5.79 -20.23
C GLU A 271 9.28 -5.77 -20.29
N ALA A 272 8.61 -6.41 -19.35
CA ALA A 272 7.15 -6.40 -19.28
C ALA A 272 6.53 -5.00 -19.12
N ILE A 273 7.23 -4.09 -18.45
CA ILE A 273 6.79 -2.70 -18.31
C ILE A 273 7.09 -1.91 -19.59
N THR A 274 8.27 -2.11 -20.19
CA THR A 274 8.73 -1.36 -21.36
C THR A 274 7.96 -1.76 -22.62
N GLU A 275 7.64 -3.04 -22.81
CA GLU A 275 6.78 -3.50 -23.92
C GLU A 275 5.40 -2.83 -23.90
N ALA A 276 4.93 -2.45 -22.72
CA ALA A 276 3.68 -1.73 -22.56
C ALA A 276 3.81 -0.24 -22.89
N ASP A 277 5.03 0.35 -22.88
CA ASP A 277 5.24 1.79 -23.17
C ASP A 277 6.67 2.14 -23.62
N HIS A 278 6.77 2.78 -24.80
CA HIS A 278 8.02 3.34 -25.31
C HIS A 278 8.52 4.59 -24.55
N THR A 279 7.77 5.08 -23.55
CA THR A 279 8.13 6.23 -22.72
C THR A 279 8.35 5.82 -21.27
N ALA A 280 9.33 4.95 -21.00
CA ALA A 280 9.68 4.55 -19.64
C ALA A 280 9.95 5.79 -18.77
N ARG A 281 8.96 6.23 -18.00
CA ARG A 281 9.19 7.18 -16.90
C ARG A 281 10.10 6.46 -15.92
N GLY A 282 11.24 7.08 -15.59
CA GLY A 282 12.34 6.46 -14.88
C GLY A 282 11.88 5.65 -13.67
N ILE A 283 12.10 4.34 -13.73
CA ILE A 283 11.99 3.45 -12.59
C ILE A 283 13.25 3.64 -11.77
N ASN A 284 13.10 4.01 -10.51
CA ASN A 284 14.23 4.09 -9.61
C ASN A 284 14.57 2.67 -9.13
N GLU A 285 15.80 2.25 -9.33
CA GLU A 285 16.30 0.96 -8.92
C GLU A 285 17.18 1.08 -7.70
N ILE A 286 16.92 0.28 -6.68
CA ILE A 286 17.65 0.25 -5.43
C ILE A 286 18.08 -1.18 -5.14
N ALA A 287 19.40 -1.44 -5.21
CA ALA A 287 19.97 -2.73 -4.86
C ALA A 287 20.22 -2.84 -3.35
N LEU A 288 19.77 -3.93 -2.75
CA LEU A 288 20.17 -4.31 -1.40
C LEU A 288 21.36 -5.25 -1.47
N THR A 289 22.45 -4.86 -0.84
CA THR A 289 23.67 -5.66 -0.80
C THR A 289 23.63 -6.66 0.37
N PRO A 290 24.28 -7.82 0.23
CA PRO A 290 24.50 -8.73 1.35
C PRO A 290 25.22 -8.04 2.51
N LEU A 291 24.93 -8.48 3.73
CA LEU A 291 25.59 -7.95 4.92
C LEU A 291 27.10 -8.18 4.88
N THR A 292 27.87 -7.18 5.24
CA THR A 292 29.28 -7.35 5.55
C THR A 292 29.47 -8.09 6.88
N PHE A 293 30.67 -8.64 7.14
CA PHE A 293 30.97 -9.28 8.40
C PHE A 293 30.70 -8.34 9.60
N ASP A 294 31.14 -7.09 9.50
CA ASP A 294 30.95 -6.09 10.58
C ASP A 294 29.47 -5.79 10.81
N GLN A 295 28.67 -5.65 9.76
CA GLN A 295 27.23 -5.46 9.85
C GLN A 295 26.55 -6.68 10.49
N SER A 296 26.97 -7.89 10.13
CA SER A 296 26.46 -9.12 10.72
C SER A 296 26.77 -9.19 12.22
N MET A 297 27.99 -8.83 12.62
CA MET A 297 28.39 -8.79 14.03
C MET A 297 27.60 -7.73 14.82
N LYS A 298 27.37 -6.55 14.25
CA LYS A 298 26.52 -5.52 14.86
C LYS A 298 25.08 -6.02 15.05
N LEU A 299 24.51 -6.69 14.06
CA LEU A 299 23.15 -7.25 14.14
C LEU A 299 23.04 -8.32 15.22
N VAL A 300 24.03 -9.23 15.30
CA VAL A 300 24.09 -10.26 16.37
C VAL A 300 24.14 -9.58 17.74
N ARG A 301 25.01 -8.58 17.91
CA ARG A 301 25.12 -7.85 19.19
C ARG A 301 23.81 -7.16 19.55
N ALA A 302 23.17 -6.43 18.64
CA ALA A 302 21.90 -5.76 18.87
C ALA A 302 20.79 -6.75 19.29
N ARG A 303 20.77 -7.96 18.71
CA ARG A 303 19.83 -9.02 19.11
C ARG A 303 20.10 -9.59 20.51
N LEU A 304 21.37 -9.74 20.87
CA LEU A 304 21.74 -10.19 22.22
C LEU A 304 21.35 -9.14 23.27
N GLU A 305 21.58 -7.87 22.99
CA GLU A 305 21.23 -6.75 23.87
C GLU A 305 19.71 -6.64 24.08
N SER A 306 18.90 -6.81 23.02
CA SER A 306 17.42 -6.77 23.11
C SER A 306 16.81 -7.89 23.97
N CYS A 307 17.57 -8.91 24.36
CA CYS A 307 17.10 -10.01 25.22
C CYS A 307 17.50 -9.85 26.70
N VAL A 308 18.26 -8.81 27.01
CA VAL A 308 18.72 -8.56 28.39
C VAL A 308 17.81 -7.56 29.10
N GLU A 309 17.03 -6.81 28.35
CA GLU A 309 15.94 -5.97 28.86
C GLU A 309 14.65 -6.80 29.08
#